data_ae1bff065ff97198eb6cd585df25c66a
#
_entry.id   ae1bff065ff97198eb6cd585df25c66a
#
_cell.length_a   1.000
_cell.length_b   1.000
_cell.length_c   1.000
_cell.angle_alpha   90.00
_cell.angle_beta   90.00
_cell.angle_gamma   90.00
#
_symmetry.space_group_name_H-M   'P 1'
#
loop_
_entity.id
_entity.type
_entity.pdbx_description
1 polymer ?
#
loop_
_entity_poly.entity_id
_entity_poly.type
_entity_poly.pdbx_seq_one_letter_code
_entity_poly.pdbx_strand_id
1 'polypeptide(L)'
;MKVSNDRPLAEITLRKYEKPYEMSRRDLIRKICLSTGLLQPGDSRDVIVDIFYILLENKKEMNCEEIRGAIINKRNSEKLPLNGIAASNVRRQLRRLREMYFVEKVKNTYRINENENLTNLFEQKIEKFYLHGILARVKDYLRELK
;
A
#
# COMPACT_ATOMS: atom_id res chain seq x y z
N MET A 1 6.72 -21.84 24.93
CA MET A 1 7.26 -20.93 23.93
C MET A 1 6.68 -19.53 24.12
N LYS A 2 7.50 -18.51 23.98
CA LYS A 2 7.02 -17.14 24.10
C LYS A 2 6.43 -16.70 22.76
N VAL A 3 5.26 -16.02 22.81
CA VAL A 3 4.59 -15.51 21.61
C VAL A 3 5.53 -14.67 20.73
N SER A 4 6.45 -13.92 21.35
CA SER A 4 7.40 -13.09 20.63
C SER A 4 8.31 -13.88 19.67
N ASN A 5 8.52 -15.17 19.94
CA ASN A 5 9.35 -16.01 19.08
C ASN A 5 8.63 -16.38 17.77
N ASP A 6 7.31 -16.22 17.73
CA ASP A 6 6.52 -16.52 16.55
C ASP A 6 6.30 -15.30 15.67
N ARG A 7 6.76 -14.13 16.10
CA ARG A 7 6.60 -12.90 15.31
C ARG A 7 7.62 -12.87 14.18
N PRO A 8 7.16 -12.63 12.94
CA PRO A 8 8.10 -12.57 11.82
C PRO A 8 8.92 -11.28 11.84
N LEU A 9 10.13 -11.36 11.30
CA LEU A 9 10.95 -10.17 11.05
C LEU A 9 10.45 -9.41 9.83
N ALA A 10 9.86 -10.13 8.88
CA ALA A 10 9.30 -9.58 7.66
C ALA A 10 8.22 -10.51 7.15
N GLU A 11 7.18 -9.93 6.57
CA GLU A 11 6.12 -10.73 5.93
C GLU A 11 5.47 -9.89 4.84
N ILE A 12 4.88 -10.56 3.87
CA ILE A 12 4.20 -9.89 2.77
C ILE A 12 3.04 -10.78 2.29
N THR A 13 1.95 -10.14 1.92
CA THR A 13 0.82 -10.81 1.29
C THR A 13 0.76 -10.36 -0.17
N LEU A 14 0.84 -11.31 -1.07
CA LEU A 14 0.67 -11.06 -2.50
C LEU A 14 -0.40 -11.99 -3.03
N ARG A 15 -1.29 -11.49 -3.88
CA ARG A 15 -2.40 -12.27 -4.44
C ARG A 15 -2.40 -12.17 -5.95
N LYS A 16 -2.77 -13.25 -6.60
CA LYS A 16 -2.89 -13.29 -8.06
C LYS A 16 -4.36 -13.08 -8.43
N TYR A 17 -4.64 -12.03 -9.17
CA TYR A 17 -5.97 -11.74 -9.70
C TYR A 17 -5.97 -11.98 -11.21
N GLU A 18 -7.12 -11.78 -11.83
CA GLU A 18 -7.25 -11.89 -13.28
C GLU A 18 -6.40 -10.82 -13.98
N LYS A 19 -6.09 -11.05 -15.26
CA LYS A 19 -5.33 -10.06 -16.02
C LYS A 19 -6.10 -8.74 -16.08
N PRO A 20 -5.39 -7.61 -16.11
CA PRO A 20 -6.06 -6.32 -16.26
C PRO A 20 -6.91 -6.29 -17.52
N TYR A 21 -8.08 -5.68 -17.38
CA TYR A 21 -8.99 -5.42 -18.48
C TYR A 21 -9.32 -3.92 -18.44
N GLU A 22 -10.13 -3.46 -19.37
CA GLU A 22 -10.51 -2.05 -19.38
C GLU A 22 -11.33 -1.75 -18.12
N MET A 23 -10.79 -0.90 -17.24
CA MET A 23 -11.41 -0.53 -15.99
C MET A 23 -11.05 0.89 -15.64
N SER A 24 -11.82 1.49 -14.72
CA SER A 24 -11.53 2.84 -14.25
C SER A 24 -10.18 2.86 -13.52
N ARG A 25 -9.58 4.05 -13.47
CA ARG A 25 -8.32 4.22 -12.73
C ARG A 25 -8.47 3.85 -11.27
N ARG A 26 -9.60 4.20 -10.65
CA ARG A 26 -9.87 3.83 -9.26
C ARG A 26 -9.94 2.32 -9.08
N ASP A 27 -10.61 1.62 -9.99
CA ASP A 27 -10.71 0.16 -9.91
C ASP A 27 -9.36 -0.50 -10.10
N LEU A 28 -8.53 0.05 -10.98
CA LEU A 28 -7.16 -0.44 -11.19
C LEU A 28 -6.34 -0.28 -9.90
N ILE A 29 -6.41 0.88 -9.28
CA ILE A 29 -5.69 1.13 -8.03
C ILE A 29 -6.21 0.21 -6.92
N ARG A 30 -7.52 -0.03 -6.87
CA ARG A 30 -8.10 -0.98 -5.93
C ARG A 30 -7.53 -2.39 -6.13
N LYS A 31 -7.40 -2.83 -7.38
CA LYS A 31 -6.80 -4.14 -7.69
C LYS A 31 -5.33 -4.20 -7.27
N ILE A 32 -4.59 -3.11 -7.44
CA ILE A 32 -3.21 -3.04 -6.97
C ILE A 32 -3.19 -3.23 -5.45
N CYS A 33 -4.07 -2.55 -4.72
CA CYS A 33 -4.14 -2.68 -3.27
C CYS A 33 -4.51 -4.10 -2.84
N LEU A 34 -5.47 -4.72 -3.51
CA LEU A 34 -5.85 -6.11 -3.23
C LEU A 34 -4.70 -7.07 -3.52
N SER A 35 -4.00 -6.87 -4.64
CA SER A 35 -2.89 -7.73 -5.06
C SER A 35 -1.71 -7.67 -4.10
N THR A 36 -1.49 -6.52 -3.49
CA THR A 36 -0.32 -6.28 -2.64
C THR A 36 -0.63 -6.37 -1.15
N GLY A 37 -1.84 -6.82 -0.79
CA GLY A 37 -2.22 -6.98 0.61
C GLY A 37 -2.56 -5.69 1.34
N LEU A 38 -2.59 -4.57 0.64
CA LEU A 38 -2.95 -3.28 1.22
C LEU A 38 -4.44 -3.17 1.52
N LEU A 39 -5.24 -3.95 0.83
CA LEU A 39 -6.69 -4.02 1.04
C LEU A 39 -7.10 -5.49 1.10
N GLN A 40 -7.98 -5.84 2.03
CA GLN A 40 -8.47 -7.20 2.15
C GLN A 40 -9.65 -7.44 1.21
N PRO A 41 -9.78 -8.65 0.65
CA PRO A 41 -10.95 -8.96 -0.19
C PRO A 41 -12.24 -8.75 0.59
N GLY A 42 -13.20 -8.08 -0.06
CA GLY A 42 -14.51 -7.82 0.54
C GLY A 42 -14.57 -6.64 1.50
N ASP A 43 -13.45 -5.97 1.76
CA ASP A 43 -13.44 -4.81 2.66
C ASP A 43 -13.99 -3.59 1.92
N SER A 44 -15.08 -3.03 2.43
CA SER A 44 -15.70 -1.83 1.86
C SER A 44 -15.01 -0.55 2.33
N ARG A 45 -14.20 -0.64 3.39
CA ARG A 45 -13.45 0.51 3.92
C ARG A 45 -12.16 0.66 3.13
N ASP A 46 -12.25 1.37 2.03
CA ASP A 46 -11.20 1.43 1.03
C ASP A 46 -10.55 2.81 0.88
N VAL A 47 -10.45 3.55 1.98
CA VAL A 47 -9.84 4.88 1.96
C VAL A 47 -8.38 4.83 1.47
N ILE A 48 -7.69 3.70 1.64
CA ILE A 48 -6.32 3.55 1.15
C ILE A 48 -6.27 3.70 -0.38
N VAL A 49 -7.33 3.29 -1.08
CA VAL A 49 -7.43 3.45 -2.53
C VAL A 49 -7.47 4.94 -2.88
N ASP A 50 -8.25 5.73 -2.13
CA ASP A 50 -8.34 7.17 -2.36
C ASP A 50 -7.00 7.86 -2.07
N ILE A 51 -6.34 7.49 -0.98
CA ILE A 51 -5.03 8.06 -0.62
C ILE A 51 -4.05 7.80 -1.76
N PHE A 52 -3.97 6.57 -2.21
CA PHE A 52 -3.06 6.18 -3.28
C PHE A 52 -3.38 6.92 -4.57
N TYR A 53 -4.67 7.01 -4.91
CA TYR A 53 -5.13 7.76 -6.07
C TYR A 53 -4.67 9.23 -6.01
N ILE A 54 -4.92 9.88 -4.88
CA ILE A 54 -4.56 11.29 -4.69
C ILE A 54 -3.05 11.49 -4.87
N LEU A 55 -2.24 10.63 -4.26
CA LEU A 55 -0.78 10.76 -4.35
C LEU A 55 -0.27 10.47 -5.75
N LEU A 56 -0.92 9.57 -6.49
CA LEU A 56 -0.54 9.30 -7.87
C LEU A 56 -0.87 10.47 -8.81
N GLU A 57 -1.97 11.17 -8.54
CA GLU A 57 -2.37 12.32 -9.35
C GLU A 57 -1.56 13.57 -9.04
N ASN A 58 -1.06 13.70 -7.82
CA ASN A 58 -0.32 14.88 -7.37
C ASN A 58 1.17 14.58 -7.32
N LYS A 59 1.94 15.31 -8.11
CA LYS A 59 3.40 15.18 -8.12
C LYS A 59 4.06 15.93 -6.95
N LYS A 60 3.29 16.80 -6.28
CA LYS A 60 3.79 17.57 -5.14
C LYS A 60 3.59 16.82 -3.84
N GLU A 61 4.44 17.09 -2.88
CA GLU A 61 4.30 16.56 -1.54
C GLU A 61 3.02 17.10 -0.88
N MET A 62 2.33 16.24 -0.14
CA MET A 62 1.10 16.62 0.55
C MET A 62 1.17 16.17 2.01
N ASN A 63 0.72 17.02 2.93
CA ASN A 63 0.59 16.60 4.32
C ASN A 63 -0.73 15.85 4.52
N CYS A 64 -0.90 15.25 5.69
CA CYS A 64 -2.07 14.43 6.00
C CYS A 64 -3.39 15.20 5.83
N GLU A 65 -3.44 16.46 6.28
CA GLU A 65 -4.67 17.27 6.19
C GLU A 65 -5.01 17.62 4.75
N GLU A 66 -3.99 17.90 3.92
CA GLU A 66 -4.21 18.15 2.50
C GLU A 66 -4.76 16.90 1.80
N ILE A 67 -4.22 15.73 2.15
CA ILE A 67 -4.69 14.46 1.60
C ILE A 67 -6.15 14.23 2.02
N ARG A 68 -6.46 14.40 3.31
CA ARG A 68 -7.83 14.24 3.81
C ARG A 68 -8.81 15.18 3.10
N GLY A 69 -8.42 16.46 2.96
CA GLY A 69 -9.26 17.44 2.26
C GLY A 69 -9.54 17.03 0.83
N ALA A 70 -8.51 16.55 0.12
CA ALA A 70 -8.67 16.08 -1.25
C ALA A 70 -9.61 14.87 -1.35
N ILE A 71 -9.50 13.93 -0.40
CA ILE A 71 -10.39 12.76 -0.37
C ILE A 71 -11.84 13.18 -0.10
N ILE A 72 -12.04 14.07 0.86
CA ILE A 72 -13.37 14.55 1.21
C ILE A 72 -14.02 15.23 0.00
N ASN A 73 -13.28 16.11 -0.67
CA ASN A 73 -13.79 16.78 -1.86
C ASN A 73 -14.15 15.80 -2.96
N LYS A 74 -13.28 14.81 -3.20
CA LYS A 74 -13.51 13.81 -4.24
C LYS A 74 -14.74 12.96 -3.91
N ARG A 75 -14.86 12.48 -2.68
CA ARG A 75 -16.00 11.64 -2.28
C ARG A 75 -17.30 12.42 -2.28
N ASN A 76 -17.27 13.68 -1.85
CA ASN A 76 -18.46 14.53 -1.91
C ASN A 76 -18.92 14.75 -3.34
N SER A 77 -17.99 15.01 -4.27
CA SER A 77 -18.34 15.22 -5.67
C SER A 77 -18.90 13.95 -6.32
N GLU A 78 -18.48 12.79 -5.87
CA GLU A 78 -18.93 11.50 -6.39
C GLU A 78 -20.08 10.92 -5.55
N LYS A 79 -20.55 11.65 -4.53
CA LYS A 79 -21.63 11.23 -3.63
C LYS A 79 -21.33 9.92 -2.92
N LEU A 80 -20.05 9.72 -2.56
CA LEU A 80 -19.62 8.54 -1.83
C LEU A 80 -19.58 8.82 -0.32
N PRO A 81 -19.80 7.79 0.52
CA PRO A 81 -19.72 7.98 1.97
C PRO A 81 -18.30 8.34 2.44
N LEU A 82 -18.23 9.08 3.56
CA LEU A 82 -16.96 9.55 4.11
C LEU A 82 -16.41 8.60 5.18
N ASN A 83 -16.56 7.29 5.00
CA ASN A 83 -16.07 6.31 5.97
C ASN A 83 -14.54 6.24 5.95
N GLY A 84 -13.96 6.17 7.14
CA GLY A 84 -12.51 5.94 7.27
C GLY A 84 -11.65 7.16 7.08
N ILE A 85 -12.22 8.36 7.03
CA ILE A 85 -11.46 9.60 6.75
C ILE A 85 -10.85 10.26 8.00
N ALA A 86 -11.00 9.66 9.18
CA ALA A 86 -10.38 10.22 10.39
C ALA A 86 -8.87 10.32 10.18
N ALA A 87 -8.27 11.40 10.69
CA ALA A 87 -6.84 11.66 10.51
C ALA A 87 -5.97 10.48 10.97
N SER A 88 -6.33 9.84 12.08
CA SER A 88 -5.58 8.70 12.60
C SER A 88 -5.59 7.51 11.63
N ASN A 89 -6.73 7.27 10.99
CA ASN A 89 -6.83 6.19 10.01
C ASN A 89 -6.07 6.53 8.73
N VAL A 90 -6.17 7.77 8.27
CA VAL A 90 -5.41 8.20 7.07
C VAL A 90 -3.91 8.02 7.31
N ARG A 91 -3.41 8.44 8.48
CA ARG A 91 -2.00 8.24 8.83
C ARG A 91 -1.62 6.77 8.89
N ARG A 92 -2.52 5.92 9.40
CA ARG A 92 -2.28 4.47 9.46
C ARG A 92 -2.18 3.86 8.05
N GLN A 93 -3.07 4.27 7.15
CA GLN A 93 -3.02 3.78 5.77
C GLN A 93 -1.78 4.30 5.03
N LEU A 94 -1.39 5.54 5.29
CA LEU A 94 -0.15 6.08 4.73
C LEU A 94 1.06 5.27 5.19
N ARG A 95 1.09 4.86 6.46
CA ARG A 95 2.17 3.99 6.96
C ARG A 95 2.20 2.67 6.20
N ARG A 96 1.06 2.08 5.93
CA ARG A 96 0.99 0.82 5.18
C ARG A 96 1.53 0.97 3.76
N LEU A 97 1.20 2.08 3.10
CA LEU A 97 1.75 2.40 1.78
C LEU A 97 3.26 2.59 1.83
N ARG A 98 3.77 3.16 2.91
CA ARG A 98 5.22 3.32 3.12
C ARG A 98 5.89 1.96 3.33
N GLU A 99 5.26 1.07 4.06
CA GLU A 99 5.79 -0.27 4.30
C GLU A 99 5.88 -1.09 3.01
N MET A 100 5.05 -0.78 2.02
CA MET A 100 5.12 -1.37 0.69
C MET A 100 6.08 -0.64 -0.24
N TYR A 101 6.76 0.39 0.25
CA TYR A 101 7.72 1.20 -0.50
C TYR A 101 7.10 2.01 -1.63
N PHE A 102 5.79 2.11 -1.71
CA PHE A 102 5.14 2.94 -2.73
C PHE A 102 5.16 4.42 -2.39
N VAL A 103 5.16 4.74 -1.10
CA VAL A 103 5.06 6.11 -0.60
C VAL A 103 6.22 6.38 0.35
N GLU A 104 6.77 7.59 0.29
CA GLU A 104 7.76 8.06 1.25
C GLU A 104 7.22 9.25 2.02
N LYS A 105 7.71 9.42 3.24
CA LYS A 105 7.41 10.57 4.08
C LYS A 105 8.66 11.41 4.22
N VAL A 106 8.57 12.67 3.83
CA VAL A 106 9.66 13.63 3.98
C VAL A 106 9.16 14.73 4.93
N LYS A 107 9.70 14.77 6.16
CA LYS A 107 9.18 15.61 7.24
C LYS A 107 7.72 15.24 7.51
N ASN A 108 6.78 16.15 7.32
CA ASN A 108 5.36 15.89 7.54
C ASN A 108 4.58 15.73 6.23
N THR A 109 5.27 15.53 5.11
CA THR A 109 4.62 15.40 3.81
C THR A 109 4.86 14.03 3.22
N TYR A 110 3.96 13.62 2.32
CA TYR A 110 3.98 12.30 1.68
C TYR A 110 3.95 12.47 0.18
N ARG A 111 4.60 11.55 -0.52
CA ARG A 111 4.58 11.48 -1.98
C ARG A 111 4.88 10.06 -2.43
N ILE A 112 4.60 9.77 -3.71
CA ILE A 112 5.09 8.52 -4.30
C ILE A 112 6.61 8.51 -4.18
N ASN A 113 7.17 7.38 -3.77
CA ASN A 113 8.59 7.25 -3.45
C ASN A 113 9.45 7.76 -4.61
N GLU A 114 10.18 8.85 -4.37
CA GLU A 114 11.06 9.49 -5.36
C GLU A 114 10.34 9.86 -6.66
N ASN A 115 9.01 9.97 -6.65
CA ASN A 115 8.17 10.12 -7.85
C ASN A 115 8.48 9.08 -8.92
N GLU A 116 8.93 7.92 -8.48
CA GLU A 116 9.33 6.83 -9.35
C GLU A 116 8.12 6.07 -9.88
N ASN A 117 8.30 5.36 -10.97
CA ASN A 117 7.33 4.45 -11.53
C ASN A 117 7.05 3.32 -10.53
N LEU A 118 5.77 2.99 -10.31
CA LEU A 118 5.39 1.96 -9.34
C LEU A 118 5.94 0.57 -9.68
N THR A 119 6.01 0.24 -10.96
CA THR A 119 6.58 -1.04 -11.38
C THR A 119 8.04 -1.14 -10.96
N ASN A 120 8.80 -0.06 -11.19
CA ASN A 120 10.21 -0.03 -10.79
C ASN A 120 10.36 -0.13 -9.27
N LEU A 121 9.51 0.58 -8.51
CA LEU A 121 9.53 0.49 -7.05
C LEU A 121 9.25 -0.93 -6.59
N PHE A 122 8.24 -1.56 -7.16
CA PHE A 122 7.89 -2.93 -6.80
C PHE A 122 9.03 -3.90 -7.12
N GLU A 123 9.59 -3.81 -8.32
CA GLU A 123 10.69 -4.68 -8.73
C GLU A 123 11.93 -4.51 -7.85
N GLN A 124 12.33 -3.27 -7.59
CA GLN A 124 13.57 -3.00 -6.87
C GLN A 124 13.43 -3.22 -5.36
N LYS A 125 12.32 -2.77 -4.78
CA LYS A 125 12.16 -2.77 -3.32
C LYS A 125 11.48 -4.03 -2.79
N ILE A 126 10.48 -4.54 -3.50
CA ILE A 126 9.73 -5.71 -3.05
C ILE A 126 10.32 -6.98 -3.64
N GLU A 127 10.34 -7.11 -4.95
CA GLU A 127 10.73 -8.37 -5.59
C GLU A 127 12.20 -8.71 -5.33
N LYS A 128 13.10 -7.76 -5.59
CA LYS A 128 14.55 -8.02 -5.51
C LYS A 128 15.13 -7.88 -4.11
N PHE A 129 14.42 -7.23 -3.21
CA PHE A 129 14.93 -7.00 -1.85
C PHE A 129 14.07 -7.66 -0.79
N TYR A 130 12.86 -7.15 -0.55
CA TYR A 130 12.03 -7.58 0.58
C TYR A 130 11.59 -9.04 0.45
N LEU A 131 10.99 -9.37 -0.67
CA LEU A 131 10.52 -10.73 -0.95
C LEU A 131 11.71 -11.69 -1.08
N HIS A 132 12.77 -11.25 -1.74
CA HIS A 132 13.98 -12.07 -1.88
C HIS A 132 14.53 -12.49 -0.52
N GLY A 133 14.56 -11.56 0.44
CA GLY A 133 15.02 -11.85 1.78
C GLY A 133 14.16 -12.87 2.50
N ILE A 134 12.84 -12.78 2.33
CA ILE A 134 11.90 -13.75 2.91
C ILE A 134 12.14 -15.13 2.32
N LEU A 135 12.22 -15.21 0.99
CA LEU A 135 12.46 -16.49 0.29
C LEU A 135 13.78 -17.12 0.71
N ALA A 136 14.84 -16.32 0.82
CA ALA A 136 16.15 -16.79 1.22
C ALA A 136 16.09 -17.41 2.63
N ARG A 137 15.38 -16.75 3.56
CA ARG A 137 15.30 -17.25 4.92
C ARG A 137 14.51 -18.55 5.01
N VAL A 138 13.42 -18.68 4.24
CA VAL A 138 12.68 -19.94 4.17
C VAL A 138 13.61 -21.06 3.70
N LYS A 139 14.42 -20.79 2.68
CA LYS A 139 15.37 -21.80 2.17
C LYS A 139 16.42 -22.15 3.22
N ASP A 140 16.86 -21.19 4.04
CA ASP A 140 17.80 -21.48 5.13
C ASP A 140 17.22 -22.53 6.09
N TYR A 141 15.96 -22.38 6.48
CA TYR A 141 15.31 -23.35 7.35
C TYR A 141 15.18 -24.71 6.68
N LEU A 142 14.77 -24.71 5.40
CA LEU A 142 14.62 -25.96 4.66
C LEU A 142 15.93 -26.74 4.56
N ARG A 143 17.04 -26.04 4.41
CA ARG A 143 18.37 -26.66 4.32
C ARG A 143 18.82 -27.29 5.65
N GLU A 144 18.31 -26.79 6.78
CA GLU A 144 18.63 -27.37 8.09
C GLU A 144 17.89 -28.67 8.33
N LEU A 145 16.85 -28.97 7.57
CA LEU A 145 16.07 -30.21 7.71
C LEU A 145 16.81 -31.35 7.01
N LYS A 146 17.29 -32.27 7.80
CA LYS A 146 18.08 -33.42 7.29
C LYS A 146 17.34 -34.74 7.41
#